data_1d5f69e011dcf64c4fbf5970604cf844
#
_entry.id   1d5f69e011dcf64c4fbf5970604cf844
#
_cell.length_a   1.000
_cell.length_b   1.000
_cell.length_c   1.000
_cell.angle_alpha   90.00
_cell.angle_beta   90.00
_cell.angle_gamma   90.00
#
_symmetry.space_group_name_H-M   'P 1'
#
loop_
_entity.id
_entity.type
_entity.pdbx_description
1 polymer ?
#
loop_
_entity_poly.entity_id
_entity_poly.type
_entity_poly.pdbx_seq_one_letter_code
_entity_poly.pdbx_strand_id
1 'polypeptide(L)'
;RKKKKKDRTVMKLKTRIILGFTMIILMPLLLFAATLYGFSQSQAQKAQAVTESDGTVYDISITDSADSQGRVHVMAKDLFISAFVILISVALVVGLWVYRSIAVPLVKLKKATQNIKEGNLDFVLDVEGKDEFSELCQDFEEMRRRLKESTEEKSLIEKENRELISNISHDLKTPITAVKGYVEGIMDGVADTPEKMDRYVRTIYNKTNEMDHLINELTFYSKIDTNRIPYTFSKLNVEDYFEDCSEEVGLELETRGIELVYANYVEKDVMVIADGEQIRRVIHNIISNAIKYMDKPKGIIQIRIKDVGDFIQIEIEDNGKGIGPKDLPYIFDRFYRTDVSRNSSKGGSGIGLSIVKKILEDHGGKVWATSRLGIGTIMYFVLRKYQEVPMK
;
A
#
# COMPACT_ATOMS: atom_id res chain seq x y z
N ARG A 1 33.69 17.08 -7.76
CA ARG A 1 33.94 17.81 -6.49
C ARG A 1 32.98 17.26 -5.43
N LYS A 2 33.41 16.24 -4.67
CA LYS A 2 32.67 15.71 -3.51
C LYS A 2 32.79 16.72 -2.35
N LYS A 3 31.70 17.38 -1.99
CA LYS A 3 31.59 18.14 -0.74
C LYS A 3 31.67 17.16 0.44
N LYS A 4 32.74 17.19 1.22
CA LYS A 4 32.85 16.56 2.54
C LYS A 4 31.75 17.13 3.43
N LYS A 5 30.69 16.36 3.67
CA LYS A 5 29.69 16.62 4.70
C LYS A 5 30.41 16.44 6.04
N LYS A 6 30.62 17.56 6.75
CA LYS A 6 31.19 17.60 8.09
C LYS A 6 30.21 16.90 9.03
N ASP A 7 30.54 15.70 9.48
CA ASP A 7 29.78 14.99 10.52
C ASP A 7 29.80 15.85 11.80
N ARG A 8 28.74 16.61 12.00
CA ARG A 8 28.45 17.20 13.31
C ARG A 8 27.89 16.06 14.18
N THR A 9 28.68 15.59 15.11
CA THR A 9 28.24 14.65 16.15
C THR A 9 27.06 15.24 16.88
N VAL A 10 25.86 14.70 16.60
CA VAL A 10 24.63 15.18 17.24
C VAL A 10 24.58 14.59 18.65
N MET A 11 24.61 15.47 19.65
CA MET A 11 24.57 15.08 21.06
C MET A 11 23.17 14.60 21.44
N LYS A 12 23.10 13.46 22.15
CA LYS A 12 21.85 12.90 22.68
C LYS A 12 21.15 13.89 23.63
N LEU A 13 19.81 13.84 23.66
CA LEU A 13 18.98 14.72 24.50
C LEU A 13 19.45 14.77 25.96
N LYS A 14 19.72 13.58 26.55
CA LYS A 14 20.26 13.47 27.91
C LYS A 14 21.56 14.28 28.10
N THR A 15 22.47 14.19 27.13
CA THR A 15 23.74 14.92 27.15
C THR A 15 23.52 16.42 26.97
N ARG A 16 22.55 16.83 26.14
CA ARG A 16 22.18 18.23 25.95
C ARG A 16 21.58 18.84 27.21
N ILE A 17 20.67 18.12 27.88
CA ILE A 17 20.04 18.58 29.12
C ILE A 17 21.12 18.73 30.21
N ILE A 18 21.98 17.73 30.40
CA ILE A 18 23.08 17.79 31.37
C ILE A 18 24.02 18.97 31.07
N LEU A 19 24.40 19.14 29.80
CA LEU A 19 25.27 20.24 29.39
C LEU A 19 24.60 21.62 29.59
N GLY A 20 23.29 21.71 29.32
CA GLY A 20 22.50 22.91 29.59
C GLY A 20 22.49 23.27 31.08
N PHE A 21 22.23 22.30 31.96
CA PHE A 21 22.26 22.50 33.40
C PHE A 21 23.67 22.83 33.92
N THR A 22 24.70 22.16 33.42
CA THR A 22 26.09 22.47 33.80
C THR A 22 26.49 23.89 33.28
N MET A 23 26.07 24.29 32.11
CA MET A 23 26.31 25.66 31.61
C MET A 23 25.62 26.73 32.45
N ILE A 24 24.36 26.47 32.88
CA ILE A 24 23.62 27.42 33.75
C ILE A 24 24.35 27.68 35.06
N ILE A 25 25.00 26.62 35.63
CA ILE A 25 25.67 26.70 36.92
C ILE A 25 27.12 27.16 36.79
N LEU A 26 27.87 26.58 35.87
CA LEU A 26 29.32 26.75 35.74
C LEU A 26 29.70 28.06 35.08
N MET A 27 28.95 28.50 34.06
CA MET A 27 29.28 29.70 33.31
C MET A 27 29.15 31.02 34.12
N PRO A 28 28.09 31.23 34.93
CA PRO A 28 28.02 32.39 35.84
C PRO A 28 29.12 32.34 36.91
N LEU A 29 29.44 31.15 37.43
CA LEU A 29 30.50 30.97 38.42
C LEU A 29 31.90 31.34 37.84
N LEU A 30 32.20 30.85 36.64
CA LEU A 30 33.46 31.17 35.94
C LEU A 30 33.55 32.68 35.57
N LEU A 31 32.47 33.26 35.12
CA LEU A 31 32.44 34.69 34.80
C LEU A 31 32.57 35.54 36.06
N PHE A 32 31.94 35.15 37.18
CA PHE A 32 32.08 35.81 38.44
C PHE A 32 33.51 35.67 38.99
N ALA A 33 34.12 34.49 38.89
CA ALA A 33 35.54 34.30 39.28
C ALA A 33 36.49 35.13 38.39
N ALA A 34 36.25 35.25 37.07
CA ALA A 34 37.03 36.04 36.15
C ALA A 34 36.92 37.56 36.45
N THR A 35 35.72 38.05 36.82
CA THR A 35 35.54 39.43 37.25
C THR A 35 36.24 39.73 38.57
N LEU A 36 36.19 38.83 39.53
CA LEU A 36 36.97 38.93 40.80
C LEU A 36 38.47 38.95 40.54
N TYR A 37 38.98 38.06 39.68
CA TYR A 37 40.40 37.97 39.36
C TYR A 37 40.88 39.26 38.63
N GLY A 38 40.14 39.73 37.62
CA GLY A 38 40.43 40.96 36.93
C GLY A 38 40.45 42.18 37.87
N PHE A 39 39.53 42.21 38.80
CA PHE A 39 39.49 43.22 39.85
C PHE A 39 40.71 43.16 40.78
N SER A 40 41.09 41.94 41.26
CA SER A 40 42.29 41.74 42.08
C SER A 40 43.58 42.21 41.41
N GLN A 41 43.73 41.91 40.08
CA GLN A 41 44.88 42.36 39.30
C GLN A 41 44.90 43.89 39.12
N SER A 42 43.74 44.52 38.89
CA SER A 42 43.65 45.99 38.75
C SER A 42 44.02 46.70 40.06
N GLN A 43 43.68 46.12 41.22
CA GLN A 43 44.10 46.63 42.52
C GLN A 43 45.61 46.46 42.78
N ALA A 44 46.16 45.28 42.40
CA ALA A 44 47.60 45.01 42.51
C ALA A 44 48.44 45.94 41.67
N GLN A 45 48.01 46.25 40.42
CA GLN A 45 48.69 47.21 39.55
C GLN A 45 48.62 48.63 40.09
N LYS A 46 47.50 49.07 40.66
CA LYS A 46 47.37 50.37 41.32
C LYS A 46 48.26 50.53 42.54
N ALA A 47 48.38 49.47 43.36
CA ALA A 47 49.25 49.44 44.52
C ALA A 47 50.73 49.48 44.12
N GLN A 48 51.16 48.81 43.05
CA GLN A 48 52.52 48.90 42.49
C GLN A 48 52.84 50.30 41.92
N ALA A 49 51.89 50.90 41.20
CA ALA A 49 52.10 52.28 40.66
C ALA A 49 52.24 53.33 41.72
N VAL A 50 51.66 53.13 42.91
CA VAL A 50 51.81 54.04 44.04
C VAL A 50 53.13 53.83 44.73
N THR A 51 53.72 52.63 44.77
CA THR A 51 55.02 52.37 45.40
C THR A 51 56.23 52.79 44.54
N GLU A 52 56.03 52.95 43.21
CA GLU A 52 57.11 53.32 42.28
C GLU A 52 57.26 54.85 42.12
N SER A 53 56.34 55.66 42.65
CA SER A 53 56.26 57.12 42.39
C SER A 53 56.93 58.07 43.41
N ASP A 54 57.26 57.59 44.61
CA ASP A 54 57.96 58.56 45.50
C ASP A 54 58.63 57.88 46.69
N GLY A 55 59.93 58.13 46.89
CA GLY A 55 60.78 57.64 47.97
C GLY A 55 60.65 58.38 49.27
N THR A 56 59.49 58.92 49.67
CA THR A 56 59.26 59.55 50.96
C THR A 56 58.12 58.88 51.72
N VAL A 57 58.54 58.33 52.86
CA VAL A 57 57.59 57.72 53.82
C VAL A 57 56.76 58.87 54.44
N TYR A 58 55.49 58.96 54.08
CA TYR A 58 54.52 59.81 54.82
C TYR A 58 53.59 58.90 55.62
N ASP A 59 53.46 59.32 56.86
CA ASP A 59 52.57 58.77 57.89
C ASP A 59 51.13 58.71 57.37
N ILE A 60 50.57 57.56 57.19
CA ILE A 60 49.20 57.36 56.72
C ILE A 60 48.28 57.61 57.93
N SER A 61 47.99 58.91 58.14
CA SER A 61 46.97 59.36 59.08
C SER A 61 45.55 58.91 58.64
N ILE A 62 44.80 58.46 59.59
CA ILE A 62 43.46 57.91 59.73
C ILE A 62 42.32 58.55 58.89
N THR A 63 42.60 59.40 57.93
CA THR A 63 41.60 60.03 57.04
C THR A 63 41.20 59.24 55.85
N ASP A 64 41.87 58.07 55.58
CA ASP A 64 41.59 57.26 54.42
C ASP A 64 40.51 56.14 54.66
N SER A 65 40.04 55.98 55.92
CA SER A 65 39.08 54.89 56.24
C SER A 65 37.63 55.22 55.76
N ALA A 66 37.24 56.46 55.68
CA ALA A 66 35.88 56.78 55.18
C ALA A 66 35.79 56.75 53.63
N ASP A 67 36.88 57.10 52.95
CA ASP A 67 36.93 57.03 51.45
C ASP A 67 37.14 55.60 50.96
N SER A 68 37.80 54.72 51.75
CA SER A 68 37.93 53.26 51.45
C SER A 68 36.61 52.52 51.63
N GLN A 69 35.76 52.86 52.61
CA GLN A 69 34.42 52.25 52.74
C GLN A 69 33.50 52.70 51.61
N GLY A 70 33.52 53.91 51.16
CA GLY A 70 32.75 54.40 50.01
C GLY A 70 33.16 53.68 48.70
N ARG A 71 34.45 53.48 48.46
CA ARG A 71 34.99 52.77 47.30
C ARG A 71 34.62 51.27 47.30
N VAL A 72 34.67 50.62 48.44
CA VAL A 72 34.25 49.20 48.60
C VAL A 72 32.75 49.04 48.31
N HIS A 73 31.88 49.96 48.74
CA HIS A 73 30.44 49.90 48.46
C HIS A 73 30.14 50.10 46.97
N VAL A 74 30.79 51.02 46.26
CA VAL A 74 30.61 51.25 44.81
C VAL A 74 31.08 50.02 44.06
N MET A 75 32.23 49.48 44.40
CA MET A 75 32.77 48.25 43.76
C MET A 75 31.92 47.03 44.00
N ALA A 76 31.37 46.83 45.20
CA ALA A 76 30.44 45.74 45.49
C ALA A 76 29.16 45.90 44.64
N LYS A 77 28.62 47.07 44.49
CA LYS A 77 27.46 47.37 43.65
C LYS A 77 27.71 47.01 42.19
N ASP A 78 28.86 47.43 41.63
CA ASP A 78 29.22 47.14 40.22
C ASP A 78 29.42 45.63 39.97
N LEU A 79 30.01 44.92 40.94
CA LEU A 79 30.12 43.45 40.90
C LEU A 79 28.74 42.76 40.95
N PHE A 80 27.82 43.20 41.80
CA PHE A 80 26.45 42.70 41.86
C PHE A 80 25.68 42.96 40.55
N ILE A 81 25.81 44.14 39.98
CA ILE A 81 25.15 44.46 38.71
C ILE A 81 25.71 43.60 37.56
N SER A 82 27.04 43.46 37.49
CA SER A 82 27.65 42.63 36.44
C SER A 82 27.25 41.15 36.57
N ALA A 83 27.24 40.60 37.78
CA ALA A 83 26.80 39.23 38.05
C ALA A 83 25.31 39.00 37.68
N PHE A 84 24.44 39.99 37.95
CA PHE A 84 23.02 39.94 37.60
C PHE A 84 22.79 40.00 36.10
N VAL A 85 23.50 40.84 35.37
CA VAL A 85 23.44 40.93 33.90
C VAL A 85 23.92 39.62 33.26
N ILE A 86 25.00 39.03 33.76
CA ILE A 86 25.51 37.75 33.30
C ILE A 86 24.49 36.65 33.54
N LEU A 87 23.87 36.56 34.71
CA LEU A 87 22.85 35.58 35.06
C LEU A 87 21.64 35.65 34.09
N ILE A 88 21.14 36.89 33.85
CA ILE A 88 20.03 37.10 32.90
C ILE A 88 20.40 36.68 31.49
N SER A 89 21.61 37.08 31.01
CA SER A 89 22.04 36.71 29.65
C SER A 89 22.17 35.20 29.44
N VAL A 90 22.72 34.49 30.40
CA VAL A 90 22.83 33.04 30.37
C VAL A 90 21.44 32.38 30.40
N ALA A 91 20.54 32.84 31.30
CA ALA A 91 19.17 32.34 31.38
C ALA A 91 18.41 32.53 30.07
N LEU A 92 18.61 33.64 29.39
CA LEU A 92 17.97 33.96 28.11
C LEU A 92 18.49 33.07 26.99
N VAL A 93 19.79 32.85 26.88
CA VAL A 93 20.42 31.98 25.88
C VAL A 93 19.96 30.52 26.07
N VAL A 94 19.97 30.03 27.31
CA VAL A 94 19.53 28.66 27.62
C VAL A 94 18.03 28.52 27.38
N GLY A 95 17.21 29.50 27.79
CA GLY A 95 15.77 29.47 27.55
C GLY A 95 15.43 29.43 26.06
N LEU A 96 16.09 30.22 25.24
CA LEU A 96 15.92 30.20 23.77
C LEU A 96 16.38 28.86 23.18
N TRP A 97 17.45 28.28 23.68
CA TRP A 97 17.95 27.00 23.23
C TRP A 97 16.99 25.84 23.57
N VAL A 98 16.48 25.79 24.83
CA VAL A 98 15.48 24.78 25.26
C VAL A 98 14.19 24.94 24.46
N TYR A 99 13.71 26.17 24.25
CA TYR A 99 12.51 26.45 23.46
C TYR A 99 12.63 25.86 22.04
N ARG A 100 13.76 26.12 21.36
CA ARG A 100 13.99 25.60 20.00
C ARG A 100 14.23 24.08 19.96
N SER A 101 14.86 23.52 20.96
CA SER A 101 15.23 22.09 20.99
C SER A 101 14.09 21.17 21.45
N ILE A 102 13.14 21.66 22.26
CA ILE A 102 12.08 20.86 22.86
C ILE A 102 10.69 21.37 22.50
N ALA A 103 10.40 22.64 22.73
CA ALA A 103 9.04 23.15 22.59
C ALA A 103 8.55 23.15 21.12
N VAL A 104 9.41 23.56 20.19
CA VAL A 104 9.04 23.65 18.77
C VAL A 104 8.71 22.26 18.19
N PRO A 105 9.53 21.18 18.35
CA PRO A 105 9.18 19.85 17.88
C PRO A 105 7.89 19.30 18.52
N LEU A 106 7.69 19.54 19.82
CA LEU A 106 6.49 19.10 20.52
C LEU A 106 5.21 19.75 19.98
N VAL A 107 5.26 21.05 19.66
CA VAL A 107 4.12 21.76 19.03
C VAL A 107 3.86 21.23 17.63
N LYS A 108 4.91 20.93 16.84
CA LYS A 108 4.77 20.29 15.51
C LYS A 108 4.07 18.92 15.62
N LEU A 109 4.51 18.05 16.56
CA LEU A 109 3.88 16.76 16.81
C LEU A 109 2.43 16.89 17.27
N LYS A 110 2.13 17.83 18.18
CA LYS A 110 0.76 18.09 18.62
C LYS A 110 -0.14 18.48 17.46
N LYS A 111 0.33 19.37 16.57
CA LYS A 111 -0.43 19.77 15.37
C LYS A 111 -0.61 18.59 14.40
N ALA A 112 0.42 17.76 14.21
CA ALA A 112 0.34 16.57 13.38
C ALA A 112 -0.69 15.57 13.93
N THR A 113 -0.69 15.33 15.25
CA THR A 113 -1.69 14.48 15.90
C THR A 113 -3.12 15.01 15.73
N GLN A 114 -3.28 16.33 15.82
CA GLN A 114 -4.58 16.97 15.60
C GLN A 114 -5.06 16.78 14.15
N ASN A 115 -4.19 16.97 13.17
CA ASN A 115 -4.52 16.73 11.76
C ASN A 115 -4.96 15.28 11.52
N ILE A 116 -4.23 14.31 12.10
CA ILE A 116 -4.60 12.87 11.98
C ILE A 116 -5.97 12.62 12.63
N LYS A 117 -6.24 13.20 13.80
CA LYS A 117 -7.55 13.09 14.48
C LYS A 117 -8.69 13.64 13.61
N GLU A 118 -8.44 14.68 12.84
CA GLU A 118 -9.40 15.30 11.91
C GLU A 118 -9.49 14.57 10.57
N GLY A 119 -8.74 13.46 10.39
CA GLY A 119 -8.72 12.68 9.15
C GLY A 119 -7.86 13.30 8.03
N ASN A 120 -7.18 14.41 8.30
CA ASN A 120 -6.27 15.01 7.34
C ASN A 120 -4.90 14.33 7.41
N LEU A 121 -4.59 13.52 6.41
CA LEU A 121 -3.31 12.83 6.26
C LEU A 121 -2.40 13.47 5.20
N ASP A 122 -2.84 14.56 4.53
CA ASP A 122 -2.15 15.22 3.42
C ASP A 122 -1.16 16.29 3.86
N PHE A 123 -0.47 16.06 4.97
CA PHE A 123 0.62 16.91 5.43
C PHE A 123 1.91 16.11 5.50
N VAL A 124 3.05 16.81 5.53
CA VAL A 124 4.36 16.19 5.73
C VAL A 124 4.97 16.79 6.99
N LEU A 125 5.47 15.93 7.88
CA LEU A 125 6.22 16.37 9.03
C LEU A 125 7.67 16.62 8.60
N ASP A 126 8.03 17.91 8.49
CA ASP A 126 9.40 18.29 8.18
C ASP A 126 10.30 18.01 9.39
N VAL A 127 11.25 17.09 9.20
CA VAL A 127 12.15 16.59 10.24
C VAL A 127 13.56 17.08 9.97
N GLU A 128 13.94 18.17 10.62
CA GLU A 128 15.32 18.67 10.59
C GLU A 128 16.06 18.24 11.87
N GLY A 129 17.09 17.45 11.73
CA GLY A 129 17.96 17.06 12.84
C GLY A 129 18.33 15.58 12.85
N LYS A 130 19.12 15.20 13.87
CA LYS A 130 19.54 13.82 14.17
C LYS A 130 19.49 13.55 15.68
N ASP A 131 18.57 14.17 16.37
CA ASP A 131 18.34 13.98 17.80
C ASP A 131 17.12 13.07 18.03
N GLU A 132 16.89 12.72 19.27
CA GLU A 132 15.80 11.82 19.68
C GLU A 132 14.42 12.36 19.30
N PHE A 133 14.25 13.68 19.24
CA PHE A 133 13.01 14.30 18.76
C PHE A 133 12.86 14.16 17.25
N SER A 134 13.96 14.22 16.51
CA SER A 134 13.95 14.01 15.08
C SER A 134 13.63 12.55 14.75
N GLU A 135 14.17 11.58 15.50
CA GLU A 135 13.85 10.17 15.40
C GLU A 135 12.35 9.94 15.68
N LEU A 136 11.82 10.50 16.77
CA LEU A 136 10.39 10.43 17.08
C LEU A 136 9.50 11.03 15.98
N CYS A 137 9.92 12.14 15.39
CA CYS A 137 9.21 12.76 14.26
C CYS A 137 9.27 11.88 13.00
N GLN A 138 10.39 11.16 12.75
CA GLN A 138 10.51 10.21 11.65
C GLN A 138 9.58 9.02 11.83
N ASP A 139 9.55 8.43 13.02
CA ASP A 139 8.65 7.31 13.35
C ASP A 139 7.19 7.73 13.19
N PHE A 140 6.86 8.95 13.62
CA PHE A 140 5.52 9.50 13.46
C PHE A 140 5.15 9.74 11.98
N GLU A 141 6.09 10.21 11.17
CA GLU A 141 5.88 10.40 9.72
C GLU A 141 5.74 9.04 9.00
N GLU A 142 6.50 8.03 9.40
CA GLU A 142 6.32 6.66 8.87
C GLU A 142 4.94 6.10 9.24
N MET A 143 4.49 6.28 10.49
CA MET A 143 3.15 5.88 10.92
C MET A 143 2.06 6.61 10.13
N ARG A 144 2.20 7.93 9.92
CA ARG A 144 1.27 8.72 9.12
C ARG A 144 1.18 8.20 7.69
N ARG A 145 2.35 7.90 7.07
CA ARG A 145 2.41 7.37 5.70
C ARG A 145 1.71 6.02 5.59
N ARG A 146 1.98 5.09 6.52
CA ARG A 146 1.31 3.79 6.56
C ARG A 146 -0.20 3.92 6.75
N LEU A 147 -0.63 4.84 7.61
CA LEU A 147 -2.05 5.12 7.83
C LEU A 147 -2.71 5.69 6.57
N LYS A 148 -2.03 6.59 5.85
CA LYS A 148 -2.49 7.15 4.58
C LYS A 148 -2.65 6.04 3.53
N GLU A 149 -1.61 5.23 3.32
CA GLU A 149 -1.62 4.10 2.39
C GLU A 149 -2.78 3.12 2.71
N SER A 150 -2.96 2.75 3.98
CA SER A 150 -4.06 1.89 4.42
C SER A 150 -5.45 2.51 4.21
N THR A 151 -5.59 3.83 4.38
CA THR A 151 -6.86 4.53 4.18
C THR A 151 -7.19 4.64 2.69
N GLU A 152 -6.21 4.92 1.84
CA GLU A 152 -6.36 4.97 0.39
C GLU A 152 -6.72 3.58 -0.17
N GLU A 153 -6.05 2.51 0.30
CA GLU A 153 -6.36 1.13 -0.07
C GLU A 153 -7.81 0.75 0.34
N LYS A 154 -8.21 1.09 1.55
CA LYS A 154 -9.59 0.89 2.01
C LYS A 154 -10.62 1.63 1.15
N SER A 155 -10.33 2.88 0.81
CA SER A 155 -11.21 3.69 -0.03
C SER A 155 -11.35 3.10 -1.44
N LEU A 156 -10.26 2.55 -2.00
CA LEU A 156 -10.28 1.86 -3.28
C LEU A 156 -11.14 0.60 -3.22
N ILE A 157 -10.95 -0.25 -2.21
CA ILE A 157 -11.76 -1.47 -1.99
C ILE A 157 -13.24 -1.12 -1.83
N GLU A 158 -13.57 -0.08 -1.06
CA GLU A 158 -14.97 0.35 -0.91
C GLU A 158 -15.58 0.84 -2.22
N LYS A 159 -14.80 1.54 -3.05
CA LYS A 159 -15.24 1.97 -4.38
C LYS A 159 -15.49 0.78 -5.28
N GLU A 160 -14.56 -0.17 -5.34
CA GLU A 160 -14.71 -1.41 -6.11
C GLU A 160 -15.95 -2.20 -5.67
N ASN A 161 -16.21 -2.31 -4.35
CA ASN A 161 -17.40 -2.97 -3.84
C ASN A 161 -18.71 -2.27 -4.23
N ARG A 162 -18.75 -0.94 -4.25
CA ARG A 162 -19.94 -0.19 -4.70
C ARG A 162 -20.19 -0.39 -6.20
N GLU A 163 -19.14 -0.36 -7.01
CA GLU A 163 -19.21 -0.63 -8.45
C GLU A 163 -19.69 -2.08 -8.71
N LEU A 164 -19.21 -3.04 -7.91
CA LEU A 164 -19.69 -4.43 -7.95
C LEU A 164 -21.19 -4.53 -7.74
N ILE A 165 -21.69 -4.00 -6.62
CA ILE A 165 -23.11 -4.05 -6.28
C ILE A 165 -23.97 -3.41 -7.37
N SER A 166 -23.51 -2.28 -7.92
CA SER A 166 -24.19 -1.58 -9.01
C SER A 166 -24.27 -2.42 -10.29
N ASN A 167 -23.14 -3.01 -10.69
CA ASN A 167 -23.05 -3.82 -11.92
C ASN A 167 -23.88 -5.11 -11.79
N ILE A 168 -23.80 -5.80 -10.67
CA ILE A 168 -24.61 -7.01 -10.40
C ILE A 168 -26.09 -6.67 -10.40
N SER A 169 -26.48 -5.57 -9.77
CA SER A 169 -27.88 -5.15 -9.74
C SER A 169 -28.42 -4.90 -11.15
N HIS A 170 -27.62 -4.30 -12.01
CA HIS A 170 -27.95 -4.08 -13.41
C HIS A 170 -28.04 -5.41 -14.18
N ASP A 171 -27.05 -6.29 -14.02
CA ASP A 171 -26.98 -7.55 -14.78
C ASP A 171 -28.02 -8.58 -14.33
N LEU A 172 -28.51 -8.49 -13.07
CA LEU A 172 -29.68 -9.27 -12.59
C LEU A 172 -31.01 -8.65 -13.03
N LYS A 173 -31.13 -7.33 -13.10
CA LYS A 173 -32.38 -6.67 -13.50
C LYS A 173 -32.77 -6.99 -14.93
N THR A 174 -31.81 -7.13 -15.83
CA THR A 174 -32.06 -7.42 -17.26
C THR A 174 -32.79 -8.77 -17.47
N PRO A 175 -32.25 -9.93 -16.99
CA PRO A 175 -32.95 -11.21 -17.13
C PRO A 175 -34.28 -11.25 -16.35
N ILE A 176 -34.37 -10.62 -15.15
CA ILE A 176 -35.62 -10.54 -14.38
C ILE A 176 -36.70 -9.82 -15.21
N THR A 177 -36.36 -8.69 -15.83
CA THR A 177 -37.31 -7.94 -16.66
C THR A 177 -37.75 -8.78 -17.88
N ALA A 178 -36.82 -9.52 -18.49
CA ALA A 178 -37.15 -10.41 -19.59
C ALA A 178 -38.10 -11.54 -19.14
N VAL A 179 -37.77 -12.25 -18.04
CA VAL A 179 -38.65 -13.29 -17.47
C VAL A 179 -40.03 -12.76 -17.21
N LYS A 180 -40.12 -11.59 -16.53
CA LYS A 180 -41.42 -10.92 -16.24
C LYS A 180 -42.19 -10.65 -17.53
N GLY A 181 -41.60 -10.05 -18.54
CA GLY A 181 -42.24 -9.76 -19.81
C GLY A 181 -42.74 -11.00 -20.56
N TYR A 182 -41.99 -12.12 -20.54
CA TYR A 182 -42.45 -13.35 -21.15
C TYR A 182 -43.58 -14.02 -20.36
N VAL A 183 -43.55 -13.95 -19.02
CA VAL A 183 -44.64 -14.44 -18.16
C VAL A 183 -45.91 -13.59 -18.40
N GLU A 184 -45.83 -12.26 -18.41
CA GLU A 184 -46.92 -11.36 -18.73
C GLU A 184 -47.49 -11.66 -20.12
N GLY A 185 -46.64 -11.88 -21.14
CA GLY A 185 -47.07 -12.26 -22.47
C GLY A 185 -47.78 -13.62 -22.55
N ILE A 186 -47.46 -14.57 -21.67
CA ILE A 186 -48.23 -15.84 -21.52
C ILE A 186 -49.58 -15.55 -20.88
N MET A 187 -49.60 -14.75 -19.80
CA MET A 187 -50.83 -14.43 -19.05
C MET A 187 -51.82 -13.63 -19.92
N ASP A 188 -51.32 -12.74 -20.75
CA ASP A 188 -52.12 -11.87 -21.65
C ASP A 188 -52.54 -12.61 -22.96
N GLY A 189 -52.21 -13.90 -23.10
CA GLY A 189 -52.56 -14.70 -24.27
C GLY A 189 -51.79 -14.36 -25.53
N VAL A 190 -50.66 -13.63 -25.47
CA VAL A 190 -49.77 -13.32 -26.60
C VAL A 190 -49.11 -14.59 -27.11
N ALA A 191 -48.86 -15.56 -26.24
CA ALA A 191 -48.37 -16.90 -26.60
C ALA A 191 -49.54 -17.80 -27.01
N ASP A 192 -50.18 -17.47 -28.11
CA ASP A 192 -51.43 -18.02 -28.60
C ASP A 192 -51.28 -19.35 -29.40
N THR A 193 -50.03 -19.80 -29.64
CA THR A 193 -49.75 -21.08 -30.33
C THR A 193 -48.80 -21.95 -29.47
N PRO A 194 -48.84 -23.29 -29.64
CA PRO A 194 -47.91 -24.17 -28.95
C PRO A 194 -46.44 -23.82 -29.15
N GLU A 195 -46.08 -23.40 -30.37
CA GLU A 195 -44.69 -23.06 -30.73
C GLU A 195 -44.26 -21.76 -30.04
N LYS A 196 -45.16 -20.76 -29.94
CA LYS A 196 -44.88 -19.53 -29.20
C LYS A 196 -44.76 -19.82 -27.68
N MET A 197 -45.66 -20.64 -27.16
CA MET A 197 -45.62 -21.07 -25.76
C MET A 197 -44.29 -21.76 -25.44
N ASP A 198 -43.90 -22.74 -26.24
CA ASP A 198 -42.60 -23.46 -26.01
C ASP A 198 -41.42 -22.47 -26.08
N ARG A 199 -41.40 -21.57 -27.06
CA ARG A 199 -40.36 -20.54 -27.19
C ARG A 199 -40.32 -19.62 -25.95
N TYR A 200 -41.47 -19.17 -25.41
CA TYR A 200 -41.53 -18.32 -24.23
C TYR A 200 -41.02 -19.07 -22.98
N VAL A 201 -41.46 -20.28 -22.77
CA VAL A 201 -41.03 -21.14 -21.64
C VAL A 201 -39.53 -21.42 -21.73
N ARG A 202 -39.01 -21.76 -22.90
CA ARG A 202 -37.55 -21.95 -23.09
C ARG A 202 -36.75 -20.67 -22.82
N THR A 203 -37.29 -19.51 -23.21
CA THR A 203 -36.61 -18.25 -22.96
C THR A 203 -36.60 -17.93 -21.46
N ILE A 204 -37.71 -18.16 -20.75
CA ILE A 204 -37.77 -18.04 -19.29
C ILE A 204 -36.74 -18.94 -18.63
N TYR A 205 -36.73 -20.23 -19.01
CA TYR A 205 -35.78 -21.22 -18.47
C TYR A 205 -34.32 -20.77 -18.68
N ASN A 206 -33.96 -20.35 -19.90
CA ASN A 206 -32.60 -19.92 -20.21
C ASN A 206 -32.23 -18.66 -19.39
N LYS A 207 -33.15 -17.69 -19.21
CA LYS A 207 -32.90 -16.48 -18.41
C LYS A 207 -32.77 -16.80 -16.93
N THR A 208 -33.47 -17.80 -16.42
CA THR A 208 -33.32 -18.26 -15.04
C THR A 208 -31.95 -18.92 -14.82
N ASN A 209 -31.50 -19.74 -15.79
CA ASN A 209 -30.16 -20.32 -15.72
C ASN A 209 -29.05 -19.27 -15.79
N GLU A 210 -29.23 -18.20 -16.60
CA GLU A 210 -28.29 -17.05 -16.61
C GLU A 210 -28.21 -16.40 -15.23
N MET A 211 -29.36 -16.20 -14.55
CA MET A 211 -29.38 -15.64 -13.18
C MET A 211 -28.71 -16.54 -12.17
N ASP A 212 -28.97 -17.85 -12.22
CA ASP A 212 -28.33 -18.83 -11.33
C ASP A 212 -26.80 -18.78 -11.48
N HIS A 213 -26.31 -18.75 -12.71
CA HIS A 213 -24.88 -18.62 -12.99
C HIS A 213 -24.29 -17.31 -12.37
N LEU A 214 -24.96 -16.16 -12.53
CA LEU A 214 -24.51 -14.90 -11.95
C LEU A 214 -24.49 -14.94 -10.41
N ILE A 215 -25.50 -15.55 -9.78
CA ILE A 215 -25.56 -15.71 -8.32
C ILE A 215 -24.42 -16.61 -7.82
N ASN A 216 -24.13 -17.70 -8.55
CA ASN A 216 -23.03 -18.60 -8.21
C ASN A 216 -21.66 -17.94 -8.37
N GLU A 217 -21.46 -17.10 -9.40
CA GLU A 217 -20.26 -16.29 -9.55
C GLU A 217 -20.10 -15.29 -8.39
N LEU A 218 -21.17 -14.61 -7.99
CA LEU A 218 -21.18 -13.65 -6.88
C LEU A 218 -20.87 -14.34 -5.54
N THR A 219 -21.52 -15.47 -5.28
CA THR A 219 -21.31 -16.25 -4.05
C THR A 219 -19.87 -16.72 -3.94
N PHE A 220 -19.32 -17.17 -5.05
CA PHE A 220 -17.91 -17.57 -5.10
C PHE A 220 -16.97 -16.37 -4.92
N TYR A 221 -17.27 -15.25 -5.56
CA TYR A 221 -16.52 -14.01 -5.35
C TYR A 221 -16.48 -13.60 -3.88
N SER A 222 -17.62 -13.63 -3.18
CA SER A 222 -17.69 -13.33 -1.75
C SER A 222 -16.81 -14.25 -0.89
N LYS A 223 -16.68 -15.53 -1.28
CA LYS A 223 -15.77 -16.49 -0.63
C LYS A 223 -14.30 -16.18 -0.91
N ILE A 224 -13.98 -15.75 -2.13
CA ILE A 224 -12.63 -15.32 -2.53
C ILE A 224 -12.16 -14.14 -1.67
N ASP A 225 -12.98 -13.09 -1.57
CA ASP A 225 -12.63 -11.84 -0.91
C ASP A 225 -12.37 -12.03 0.60
N THR A 226 -13.03 -13.03 1.19
CA THR A 226 -12.83 -13.40 2.60
C THR A 226 -11.71 -14.43 2.83
N ASN A 227 -10.97 -14.83 1.79
CA ASN A 227 -9.94 -15.89 1.85
C ASN A 227 -10.48 -17.22 2.43
N ARG A 228 -11.77 -17.50 2.19
CA ARG A 228 -12.51 -18.64 2.76
C ARG A 228 -12.86 -19.72 1.74
N ILE A 229 -12.13 -19.80 0.63
CA ILE A 229 -12.32 -20.92 -0.30
C ILE A 229 -11.73 -22.15 0.37
N PRO A 230 -12.54 -23.16 0.71
CA PRO A 230 -12.01 -24.42 1.22
C PRO A 230 -11.46 -25.22 0.04
N TYR A 231 -10.19 -25.00 -0.31
CA TYR A 231 -9.53 -25.81 -1.35
C TYR A 231 -9.29 -27.23 -0.87
N THR A 232 -9.61 -28.19 -1.73
CA THR A 232 -9.32 -29.62 -1.52
C THR A 232 -8.18 -30.03 -2.44
N PHE A 233 -6.95 -29.75 -2.02
CA PHE A 233 -5.78 -30.11 -2.81
C PHE A 233 -5.56 -31.62 -2.86
N SER A 234 -5.37 -32.14 -4.05
CA SER A 234 -5.06 -33.58 -4.32
C SER A 234 -3.94 -33.70 -5.36
N LYS A 235 -3.32 -34.89 -5.43
CA LYS A 235 -2.41 -35.19 -6.53
C LYS A 235 -3.25 -35.54 -7.77
N LEU A 236 -3.04 -34.78 -8.84
CA LEU A 236 -3.71 -34.99 -10.12
C LEU A 236 -2.67 -35.43 -11.15
N ASN A 237 -2.96 -36.52 -11.89
CA ASN A 237 -2.20 -36.84 -13.08
C ASN A 237 -2.56 -35.86 -14.19
N VAL A 238 -1.55 -35.28 -14.82
CA VAL A 238 -1.76 -34.21 -15.80
C VAL A 238 -2.44 -34.74 -17.07
N GLU A 239 -2.02 -35.93 -17.58
CA GLU A 239 -2.60 -36.52 -18.77
C GLU A 239 -4.07 -36.83 -18.53
N ASP A 240 -4.38 -37.70 -17.53
CA ASP A 240 -5.75 -38.12 -17.25
C ASP A 240 -6.71 -36.96 -16.97
N TYR A 241 -6.28 -36.04 -16.12
CA TYR A 241 -7.13 -34.92 -15.71
C TYR A 241 -7.49 -33.96 -16.86
N PHE A 242 -6.51 -33.57 -17.68
CA PHE A 242 -6.77 -32.63 -18.78
C PHE A 242 -7.41 -33.34 -20.00
N GLU A 243 -7.22 -34.63 -20.18
CA GLU A 243 -7.95 -35.42 -21.17
C GLU A 243 -9.43 -35.45 -20.82
N ASP A 244 -9.82 -35.82 -19.57
CA ASP A 244 -11.20 -35.77 -19.08
C ASP A 244 -11.83 -34.38 -19.24
N CYS A 245 -11.10 -33.31 -18.87
CA CYS A 245 -11.58 -31.95 -19.06
C CYS A 245 -11.78 -31.61 -20.54
N SER A 246 -10.90 -32.06 -21.43
CA SER A 246 -10.99 -31.78 -22.85
C SER A 246 -12.16 -32.51 -23.51
N GLU A 247 -12.47 -33.73 -23.09
CA GLU A 247 -13.63 -34.48 -23.55
C GLU A 247 -14.94 -33.79 -23.15
N GLU A 248 -15.07 -33.40 -21.88
CA GLU A 248 -16.25 -32.67 -21.37
C GLU A 248 -16.48 -31.37 -22.16
N VAL A 249 -15.43 -30.54 -22.33
CA VAL A 249 -15.47 -29.31 -23.09
C VAL A 249 -15.77 -29.56 -24.57
N GLY A 250 -15.21 -30.64 -25.15
CA GLY A 250 -15.42 -31.04 -26.54
C GLY A 250 -16.89 -31.28 -26.87
N LEU A 251 -17.60 -31.98 -26.00
CA LEU A 251 -19.04 -32.21 -26.14
C LEU A 251 -19.86 -30.91 -26.17
N GLU A 252 -19.51 -29.93 -25.29
CA GLU A 252 -20.17 -28.63 -25.30
C GLU A 252 -19.90 -27.86 -26.59
N LEU A 253 -18.64 -27.83 -27.05
CA LEU A 253 -18.22 -27.10 -28.23
C LEU A 253 -18.83 -27.68 -29.51
N GLU A 254 -18.96 -28.98 -29.62
CA GLU A 254 -19.59 -29.67 -30.76
C GLU A 254 -21.04 -29.23 -30.94
N THR A 255 -21.82 -29.08 -29.85
CA THR A 255 -23.20 -28.59 -29.91
C THR A 255 -23.32 -27.18 -30.47
N ARG A 256 -22.23 -26.42 -30.41
CA ARG A 256 -22.13 -25.03 -30.88
C ARG A 256 -21.42 -24.91 -32.25
N GLY A 257 -20.99 -26.00 -32.81
CA GLY A 257 -20.25 -26.01 -34.12
C GLY A 257 -18.84 -25.44 -34.02
N ILE A 258 -18.21 -25.53 -32.85
CA ILE A 258 -16.83 -25.07 -32.57
C ILE A 258 -15.93 -26.30 -32.53
N GLU A 259 -14.83 -26.27 -33.29
CA GLU A 259 -13.83 -27.34 -33.31
C GLU A 259 -12.90 -27.24 -32.11
N LEU A 260 -12.71 -28.33 -31.37
CA LEU A 260 -11.70 -28.47 -30.33
C LEU A 260 -10.49 -29.22 -30.85
N VAL A 261 -9.30 -28.66 -30.64
CA VAL A 261 -8.02 -29.34 -30.88
C VAL A 261 -7.29 -29.50 -29.55
N TYR A 262 -7.02 -30.72 -29.13
CA TYR A 262 -6.31 -31.02 -27.91
C TYR A 262 -4.94 -31.62 -28.20
N ALA A 263 -3.89 -31.16 -27.53
CA ALA A 263 -2.54 -31.68 -27.65
C ALA A 263 -1.80 -31.62 -26.30
N ASN A 264 -1.38 -32.79 -25.80
CA ASN A 264 -0.56 -32.91 -24.60
C ASN A 264 0.87 -33.28 -24.99
N TYR A 265 1.83 -32.45 -24.49
CA TYR A 265 3.26 -32.65 -24.71
C TYR A 265 4.00 -32.97 -23.38
N VAL A 266 3.27 -33.37 -22.34
CA VAL A 266 3.82 -33.69 -21.02
C VAL A 266 3.90 -35.23 -20.89
N GLU A 267 4.92 -35.70 -20.19
CA GLU A 267 5.07 -37.14 -19.91
C GLU A 267 3.93 -37.67 -19.04
N LYS A 268 3.57 -38.99 -19.23
CA LYS A 268 2.40 -39.60 -18.61
C LYS A 268 2.39 -39.59 -17.08
N ASP A 269 3.58 -39.63 -16.45
CA ASP A 269 3.72 -39.73 -14.99
C ASP A 269 3.77 -38.40 -14.26
N VAL A 270 3.63 -37.28 -14.97
CA VAL A 270 3.69 -35.96 -14.37
C VAL A 270 2.45 -35.67 -13.53
N MET A 271 2.70 -35.34 -12.27
CA MET A 271 1.67 -35.00 -11.29
C MET A 271 1.73 -33.53 -10.90
N VAL A 272 0.58 -32.95 -10.59
CA VAL A 272 0.46 -31.62 -9.96
C VAL A 272 -0.33 -31.75 -8.66
N ILE A 273 -0.14 -30.77 -7.75
CA ILE A 273 -1.01 -30.63 -6.58
C ILE A 273 -1.99 -29.50 -6.87
N ALA A 274 -3.25 -29.84 -7.01
CA ALA A 274 -4.29 -28.86 -7.28
C ALA A 274 -5.65 -29.33 -6.75
N ASP A 275 -6.58 -28.40 -6.62
CA ASP A 275 -8.00 -28.68 -6.45
C ASP A 275 -8.62 -28.85 -7.84
N GLY A 276 -8.98 -30.09 -8.18
CA GLY A 276 -9.49 -30.41 -9.52
C GLY A 276 -10.78 -29.67 -9.87
N GLU A 277 -11.69 -29.46 -8.92
CA GLU A 277 -12.92 -28.69 -9.18
C GLU A 277 -12.62 -27.24 -9.51
N GLN A 278 -11.66 -26.64 -8.82
CA GLN A 278 -11.30 -25.25 -9.07
C GLN A 278 -10.50 -25.06 -10.38
N ILE A 279 -9.64 -26.02 -10.73
CA ILE A 279 -8.96 -25.99 -12.04
C ILE A 279 -9.96 -26.22 -13.18
N ARG A 280 -10.94 -27.10 -13.03
CA ARG A 280 -12.06 -27.26 -13.99
C ARG A 280 -12.81 -25.93 -14.18
N ARG A 281 -13.06 -25.20 -13.09
CA ARG A 281 -13.68 -23.87 -13.13
C ARG A 281 -12.82 -22.85 -13.86
N VAL A 282 -11.49 -22.88 -13.70
CA VAL A 282 -10.54 -22.05 -14.48
C VAL A 282 -10.72 -22.31 -15.98
N ILE A 283 -10.69 -23.59 -16.39
CA ILE A 283 -10.84 -23.99 -17.79
C ILE A 283 -12.19 -23.51 -18.33
N HIS A 284 -13.28 -23.78 -17.61
CA HIS A 284 -14.63 -23.39 -18.01
C HIS A 284 -14.77 -21.86 -18.19
N ASN A 285 -14.23 -21.06 -17.30
CA ASN A 285 -14.26 -19.59 -17.41
C ASN A 285 -13.50 -19.07 -18.65
N ILE A 286 -12.36 -19.69 -18.97
CA ILE A 286 -11.58 -19.31 -20.15
C ILE A 286 -12.34 -19.73 -21.44
N ILE A 287 -12.84 -20.96 -21.48
CA ILE A 287 -13.60 -21.50 -22.64
C ILE A 287 -14.90 -20.73 -22.85
N SER A 288 -15.65 -20.41 -21.78
CA SER A 288 -16.86 -19.61 -21.87
C SER A 288 -16.59 -18.23 -22.47
N ASN A 289 -15.47 -17.60 -22.11
CA ASN A 289 -15.05 -16.36 -22.74
C ASN A 289 -14.69 -16.54 -24.22
N ALA A 290 -13.97 -17.59 -24.58
CA ALA A 290 -13.63 -17.91 -25.97
C ALA A 290 -14.90 -18.07 -26.83
N ILE A 291 -15.89 -18.85 -26.35
CA ILE A 291 -17.19 -19.04 -27.02
C ILE A 291 -17.93 -17.70 -27.18
N LYS A 292 -17.99 -16.93 -26.10
CA LYS A 292 -18.73 -15.64 -26.06
C LYS A 292 -18.21 -14.63 -27.08
N TYR A 293 -16.90 -14.60 -27.24
CA TYR A 293 -16.25 -13.63 -28.16
C TYR A 293 -15.85 -14.23 -29.50
N MET A 294 -16.33 -15.44 -29.78
CA MET A 294 -16.20 -16.07 -31.08
C MET A 294 -17.02 -15.28 -32.12
N ASP A 295 -16.37 -14.85 -33.20
CA ASP A 295 -16.98 -14.06 -34.28
C ASP A 295 -16.72 -14.66 -35.69
N LYS A 296 -16.03 -15.80 -35.74
CA LYS A 296 -15.69 -16.49 -36.98
C LYS A 296 -16.78 -17.49 -37.37
N PRO A 297 -17.01 -17.70 -38.69
CA PRO A 297 -17.95 -18.71 -39.17
C PRO A 297 -17.59 -20.14 -38.73
N LYS A 298 -16.29 -20.43 -38.60
CA LYS A 298 -15.75 -21.66 -38.03
C LYS A 298 -14.94 -21.32 -36.80
N GLY A 299 -15.54 -21.54 -35.62
CA GLY A 299 -14.85 -21.37 -34.35
C GLY A 299 -13.86 -22.51 -34.14
N ILE A 300 -12.67 -22.17 -33.68
CA ILE A 300 -11.63 -23.14 -33.30
C ILE A 300 -11.10 -22.77 -31.93
N ILE A 301 -11.06 -23.76 -31.02
CA ILE A 301 -10.40 -23.63 -29.73
C ILE A 301 -9.33 -24.70 -29.65
N GLN A 302 -8.11 -24.32 -29.28
CA GLN A 302 -7.00 -25.25 -29.14
C GLN A 302 -6.47 -25.23 -27.70
N ILE A 303 -6.39 -26.41 -27.08
CA ILE A 303 -5.79 -26.64 -25.76
C ILE A 303 -4.45 -27.34 -25.95
N ARG A 304 -3.37 -26.74 -25.45
CA ARG A 304 -2.03 -27.31 -25.46
C ARG A 304 -1.46 -27.36 -24.05
N ILE A 305 -0.88 -28.48 -23.68
CA ILE A 305 -0.20 -28.65 -22.38
C ILE A 305 1.27 -28.92 -22.65
N LYS A 306 2.14 -28.14 -21.99
CA LYS A 306 3.59 -28.16 -22.18
C LYS A 306 4.33 -28.28 -20.87
N ASP A 307 5.44 -28.98 -20.89
CA ASP A 307 6.40 -29.00 -19.78
C ASP A 307 7.31 -27.78 -19.84
N VAL A 308 7.37 -27.01 -18.75
CA VAL A 308 8.19 -25.80 -18.62
C VAL A 308 9.03 -25.83 -17.33
N GLY A 309 9.77 -26.92 -17.15
CA GLY A 309 10.65 -27.11 -16.00
C GLY A 309 9.90 -27.50 -14.74
N ASP A 310 9.85 -26.65 -13.72
CA ASP A 310 9.14 -26.96 -12.46
C ASP A 310 7.62 -26.81 -12.56
N PHE A 311 7.12 -26.39 -13.72
CA PHE A 311 5.69 -26.17 -13.96
C PHE A 311 5.22 -26.91 -15.21
N ILE A 312 3.92 -27.15 -15.28
CA ILE A 312 3.22 -27.41 -16.52
C ILE A 312 2.56 -26.10 -16.97
N GLN A 313 2.59 -25.84 -18.26
CA GLN A 313 1.92 -24.69 -18.88
C GLN A 313 0.75 -25.16 -19.72
N ILE A 314 -0.41 -24.59 -19.46
CA ILE A 314 -1.63 -24.81 -20.23
C ILE A 314 -1.88 -23.58 -21.08
N GLU A 315 -2.09 -23.79 -22.38
CA GLU A 315 -2.41 -22.78 -23.37
C GLU A 315 -3.81 -23.06 -23.92
N ILE A 316 -4.70 -22.09 -23.85
CA ILE A 316 -6.04 -22.17 -24.45
C ILE A 316 -6.12 -21.05 -25.46
N GLU A 317 -6.11 -21.41 -26.76
CA GLU A 317 -6.13 -20.48 -27.89
C GLU A 317 -7.50 -20.50 -28.57
N ASP A 318 -8.07 -19.33 -28.82
CA ASP A 318 -9.27 -19.13 -29.63
C ASP A 318 -8.95 -18.32 -30.90
N ASN A 319 -9.73 -18.53 -31.94
CA ASN A 319 -9.67 -17.73 -33.17
C ASN A 319 -10.75 -16.63 -33.21
N GLY A 320 -11.25 -16.18 -32.06
CA GLY A 320 -12.26 -15.13 -31.93
C GLY A 320 -11.77 -13.72 -32.31
N LYS A 321 -12.52 -12.72 -31.89
CA LYS A 321 -12.24 -11.30 -32.25
C LYS A 321 -10.94 -10.74 -31.64
N GLY A 322 -10.35 -11.40 -30.66
CA GLY A 322 -9.17 -10.92 -29.95
C GLY A 322 -9.41 -9.71 -29.06
N ILE A 323 -8.36 -9.27 -28.36
CA ILE A 323 -8.35 -8.20 -27.37
C ILE A 323 -7.38 -7.11 -27.81
N GLY A 324 -7.79 -5.86 -27.70
CA GLY A 324 -6.93 -4.72 -28.01
C GLY A 324 -5.76 -4.54 -27.03
N PRO A 325 -4.62 -3.98 -27.46
CA PRO A 325 -3.45 -3.80 -26.61
C PRO A 325 -3.71 -2.91 -25.39
N LYS A 326 -4.70 -2.01 -25.47
CA LYS A 326 -5.10 -1.13 -24.36
C LYS A 326 -5.81 -1.87 -23.25
N ASP A 327 -6.60 -2.89 -23.61
CA ASP A 327 -7.43 -3.65 -22.68
C ASP A 327 -6.68 -4.84 -22.09
N LEU A 328 -5.74 -5.43 -22.83
CA LEU A 328 -5.04 -6.66 -22.47
C LEU A 328 -4.38 -6.66 -21.08
N PRO A 329 -3.77 -5.58 -20.56
CA PRO A 329 -3.21 -5.54 -19.23
C PRO A 329 -4.24 -5.66 -18.09
N TYR A 330 -5.51 -5.31 -18.37
CA TYR A 330 -6.56 -5.16 -17.36
C TYR A 330 -7.60 -6.28 -17.38
N ILE A 331 -7.52 -7.25 -18.31
CA ILE A 331 -8.56 -8.29 -18.47
C ILE A 331 -8.73 -9.20 -17.27
N PHE A 332 -7.71 -9.29 -16.40
CA PHE A 332 -7.73 -10.05 -15.14
C PHE A 332 -8.11 -9.19 -13.94
N ASP A 333 -8.30 -7.88 -14.13
CA ASP A 333 -8.76 -6.99 -13.07
C ASP A 333 -10.25 -7.22 -12.82
N ARG A 334 -10.64 -7.04 -11.56
CA ARG A 334 -12.03 -7.24 -11.13
C ARG A 334 -12.95 -6.27 -11.88
N PHE A 335 -14.07 -6.78 -12.41
CA PHE A 335 -15.11 -6.00 -13.11
C PHE A 335 -14.66 -5.29 -14.38
N TYR A 336 -13.45 -5.57 -14.83
CA TYR A 336 -12.97 -4.98 -16.07
C TYR A 336 -13.74 -5.55 -17.25
N ARG A 337 -14.27 -4.65 -18.08
CA ARG A 337 -14.95 -4.97 -19.34
C ARG A 337 -14.51 -3.96 -20.38
N THR A 338 -14.22 -4.44 -21.59
CA THR A 338 -13.92 -3.55 -22.71
C THR A 338 -15.14 -2.70 -23.07
N ASP A 339 -14.95 -1.48 -23.57
CA ASP A 339 -16.07 -0.57 -23.96
C ASP A 339 -17.04 -1.23 -24.95
N VAL A 340 -16.53 -2.05 -25.85
CA VAL A 340 -17.36 -2.81 -26.81
C VAL A 340 -18.21 -3.87 -26.11
N SER A 341 -17.72 -4.50 -25.04
CA SER A 341 -18.47 -5.50 -24.28
C SER A 341 -19.52 -4.89 -23.35
N ARG A 342 -19.37 -3.64 -22.92
CA ARG A 342 -20.38 -2.90 -22.15
C ARG A 342 -21.66 -2.68 -22.92
N ASN A 343 -21.54 -2.43 -24.23
CA ASN A 343 -22.67 -2.14 -25.13
C ASN A 343 -23.26 -3.39 -25.80
N SER A 344 -22.68 -4.58 -25.57
CA SER A 344 -23.17 -5.81 -26.20
C SER A 344 -24.22 -6.50 -25.35
N SER A 345 -25.30 -6.98 -25.97
CA SER A 345 -26.31 -7.85 -25.38
C SER A 345 -25.75 -9.22 -24.90
N LYS A 346 -24.50 -9.50 -25.17
CA LYS A 346 -23.75 -10.70 -24.74
C LYS A 346 -23.18 -10.52 -23.34
N GLY A 347 -24.00 -10.14 -22.35
CA GLY A 347 -23.67 -9.87 -20.96
C GLY A 347 -22.46 -10.60 -20.33
N GLY A 348 -22.08 -10.20 -19.14
CA GLY A 348 -21.02 -10.88 -18.35
C GLY A 348 -20.55 -9.99 -17.23
N SER A 349 -20.45 -10.55 -16.02
CA SER A 349 -20.15 -9.86 -14.77
C SER A 349 -18.77 -9.16 -14.74
N GLY A 350 -17.84 -9.55 -15.61
CA GLY A 350 -16.42 -9.13 -15.53
C GLY A 350 -15.67 -9.78 -14.36
N ILE A 351 -16.27 -10.80 -13.74
CA ILE A 351 -15.69 -11.49 -12.57
C ILE A 351 -14.92 -12.75 -13.00
N GLY A 352 -15.30 -13.41 -14.10
CA GLY A 352 -14.79 -14.73 -14.48
C GLY A 352 -13.26 -14.80 -14.57
N LEU A 353 -12.60 -13.86 -15.27
CA LEU A 353 -11.13 -13.87 -15.39
C LEU A 353 -10.41 -13.46 -14.09
N SER A 354 -11.00 -12.64 -13.25
CA SER A 354 -10.45 -12.35 -11.92
C SER A 354 -10.53 -13.55 -10.98
N ILE A 355 -11.57 -14.37 -11.10
CA ILE A 355 -11.67 -15.69 -10.45
C ILE A 355 -10.54 -16.62 -10.93
N VAL A 356 -10.31 -16.69 -12.25
CA VAL A 356 -9.23 -17.47 -12.84
C VAL A 356 -7.88 -17.08 -12.22
N LYS A 357 -7.59 -15.79 -12.19
CA LYS A 357 -6.35 -15.26 -11.61
C LYS A 357 -6.20 -15.67 -10.13
N LYS A 358 -7.22 -15.45 -9.32
CA LYS A 358 -7.17 -15.78 -7.89
C LYS A 358 -6.99 -17.27 -7.62
N ILE A 359 -7.75 -18.15 -8.31
CA ILE A 359 -7.59 -19.59 -8.15
C ILE A 359 -6.15 -19.99 -8.47
N LEU A 360 -5.60 -19.53 -9.59
CA LEU A 360 -4.25 -19.92 -10.01
C LEU A 360 -3.16 -19.36 -9.07
N GLU A 361 -3.31 -18.12 -8.58
CA GLU A 361 -2.42 -17.56 -7.56
C GLU A 361 -2.45 -18.36 -6.26
N ASP A 362 -3.63 -18.77 -5.79
CA ASP A 362 -3.78 -19.61 -4.59
C ASP A 362 -3.22 -21.02 -4.78
N HIS A 363 -3.10 -21.51 -6.03
CA HIS A 363 -2.41 -22.75 -6.40
C HIS A 363 -0.90 -22.56 -6.62
N GLY A 364 -0.35 -21.36 -6.34
CA GLY A 364 1.07 -21.04 -6.57
C GLY A 364 1.46 -20.93 -8.05
N GLY A 365 0.47 -20.80 -8.94
CA GLY A 365 0.63 -20.60 -10.37
C GLY A 365 0.55 -19.14 -10.78
N LYS A 366 0.48 -18.92 -12.10
CA LYS A 366 0.27 -17.61 -12.75
C LYS A 366 -0.63 -17.74 -13.94
N VAL A 367 -1.28 -16.63 -14.34
CA VAL A 367 -2.06 -16.51 -15.57
C VAL A 367 -1.65 -15.26 -16.33
N TRP A 368 -1.63 -15.34 -17.66
CA TRP A 368 -1.43 -14.22 -18.58
C TRP A 368 -2.08 -14.51 -19.93
N ALA A 369 -2.13 -13.51 -20.78
CA ALA A 369 -2.69 -13.66 -22.11
C ALA A 369 -1.85 -12.95 -23.16
N THR A 370 -1.89 -13.47 -24.38
CA THR A 370 -1.47 -12.78 -25.59
C THR A 370 -2.65 -12.72 -26.56
N SER A 371 -2.84 -11.59 -27.20
CA SER A 371 -3.99 -11.44 -28.09
C SER A 371 -3.69 -10.47 -29.23
N ARG A 372 -4.34 -10.71 -30.36
CA ARG A 372 -4.30 -9.81 -31.49
C ARG A 372 -5.72 -9.61 -32.02
N LEU A 373 -6.13 -8.35 -32.10
CA LEU A 373 -7.45 -7.97 -32.54
C LEU A 373 -7.73 -8.50 -33.98
N GLY A 374 -8.89 -9.15 -34.15
CA GLY A 374 -9.29 -9.80 -35.41
C GLY A 374 -8.66 -11.17 -35.67
N ILE A 375 -7.73 -11.63 -34.84
CA ILE A 375 -7.06 -12.94 -34.97
C ILE A 375 -7.55 -13.91 -33.90
N GLY A 376 -7.45 -13.54 -32.61
CA GLY A 376 -7.83 -14.39 -31.49
C GLY A 376 -7.04 -14.08 -30.23
N THR A 377 -7.21 -14.91 -29.19
CA THR A 377 -6.55 -14.79 -27.90
C THR A 377 -5.95 -16.13 -27.50
N ILE A 378 -4.78 -16.08 -26.87
CA ILE A 378 -4.18 -17.23 -26.17
C ILE A 378 -4.11 -16.89 -24.70
N MET A 379 -4.82 -17.67 -23.89
CA MET A 379 -4.73 -17.65 -22.44
C MET A 379 -3.70 -18.66 -21.99
N TYR A 380 -2.80 -18.26 -21.11
CA TYR A 380 -1.76 -19.10 -20.55
C TYR A 380 -1.94 -19.20 -19.03
N PHE A 381 -1.76 -20.39 -18.48
CA PHE A 381 -1.58 -20.53 -17.04
C PHE A 381 -0.61 -21.64 -16.70
N VAL A 382 -0.03 -21.59 -15.51
CA VAL A 382 0.93 -22.60 -15.04
C VAL A 382 0.49 -23.19 -13.71
N LEU A 383 0.74 -24.49 -13.55
CA LEU A 383 0.59 -25.23 -12.29
C LEU A 383 1.94 -25.86 -11.93
N ARG A 384 2.26 -25.85 -10.64
CA ARG A 384 3.52 -26.41 -10.16
C ARG A 384 3.48 -27.93 -10.16
N LYS A 385 4.51 -28.56 -10.71
CA LYS A 385 4.65 -30.01 -10.66
C LYS A 385 4.87 -30.48 -9.22
N TYR A 386 4.28 -31.64 -8.92
CA TYR A 386 4.60 -32.35 -7.71
C TYR A 386 6.01 -32.95 -7.83
N GLN A 387 6.88 -32.62 -6.90
CA GLN A 387 8.20 -33.24 -6.77
C GLN A 387 8.23 -34.03 -5.46
N GLU A 388 8.51 -35.32 -5.53
CA GLU A 388 8.81 -36.05 -4.31
C GLU A 388 10.12 -35.53 -3.74
N VAL A 389 10.05 -34.88 -2.56
CA VAL A 389 11.26 -34.58 -1.79
C VAL A 389 11.77 -35.89 -1.22
N PRO A 390 12.93 -36.40 -1.64
CA PRO A 390 13.50 -37.58 -1.03
C PRO A 390 13.69 -37.31 0.47
N MET A 391 13.00 -38.04 1.32
CA MET A 391 13.25 -38.02 2.76
C MET A 391 14.70 -38.45 2.96
N LYS A 392 15.55 -37.51 3.45
CA LYS A 392 16.91 -37.82 3.89
C LYS A 392 16.91 -38.49 5.24
#